data_15b0dc30d1d6fe18e6b693f4c3cf1aac
#
_entry.id   15b0dc30d1d6fe18e6b693f4c3cf1aac
#
_cell.length_a   1.000
_cell.length_b   1.000
_cell.length_c   1.000
_cell.angle_alpha   90.00
_cell.angle_beta   90.00
_cell.angle_gamma   90.00
#
_symmetry.space_group_name_H-M   'P 1'
#
loop_
_entity.id
_entity.type
_entity.pdbx_description
1 polymer ?
#
loop_
_entity_poly.entity_id
_entity_poly.type
_entity_poly.pdbx_seq_one_letter_code
_entity_poly.pdbx_strand_id
1 'polypeptide(L)'
;MLPAIIGDTRFSGRTIESMLRLLSIRNFAVVEALEVEFRPGFTVLTGETGAGKSILLDALSLLLGDRFETRQLRASTDRAEIAAEFDGDEAPELRAWLAAQDLADEGPLLLRRVLDAQGRSRAYVNGRPATLAQLADIGERLIDLHGQHAHQSLGRPEAQRQLLDSFGSAEPLAREVAAAWRAWREAIERRDRRGREAEARGAERDLLAARHAELAALGATADEWQTLSQAQSRLAHAATLLETATTAEAEFTEGDAALGARLAVLAHRLRQAAQHDRALSDIVQLADEAKIRVDEAGRILRAYRERLDLDPGELSRVETRLAAFHDLARKHRVRPEALPALADETARRLTELVADSDAGALERAADQARQSFDALARELSDKRKAAALSLGKRVTAMMKELAMAGGRCEITLTTLAEPASFGAETVEFRVATHPKQPLGPLARVASGGELSRLALAIQVVLAEVGRVPTLIFDEVDVGIGGAVAVTVGRMLRELGLRRQVLCVTHLPQVAACADEHYRVTKIGKGDAVASELARLAAGARVEELARMLGGHEITAKTRAHAGELLAQQRRDVARRPGSR
;
A
#
# COMPACT_ATOMS: atom_id res chain seq x y z
N MET A 1 40.00 18.44 -46.32
CA MET A 1 40.84 17.25 -46.63
C MET A 1 41.65 16.94 -45.39
N LEU A 2 41.14 16.04 -44.55
CA LEU A 2 41.85 15.46 -43.40
C LEU A 2 41.87 13.93 -43.65
N PRO A 3 42.98 13.24 -43.47
CA PRO A 3 43.05 11.81 -43.75
C PRO A 3 42.45 11.01 -42.60
N ALA A 4 41.59 10.08 -42.98
CA ALA A 4 41.09 9.04 -42.13
C ALA A 4 42.24 8.11 -41.71
N ILE A 5 42.46 7.93 -40.40
CA ILE A 5 43.20 6.81 -39.83
C ILE A 5 42.19 6.06 -38.95
N ILE A 6 41.41 5.21 -39.60
CA ILE A 6 40.62 4.18 -38.95
C ILE A 6 41.55 2.97 -38.81
N GLY A 7 42.14 2.84 -37.63
CA GLY A 7 42.80 1.57 -37.22
C GLY A 7 41.73 0.59 -36.74
N ASP A 8 41.34 -0.29 -37.63
CA ASP A 8 40.40 -1.39 -37.43
C ASP A 8 41.03 -2.43 -36.46
N THR A 9 40.75 -2.31 -35.16
CA THR A 9 41.01 -3.40 -34.20
C THR A 9 39.71 -4.17 -34.00
N ARG A 10 39.50 -5.15 -34.91
CA ARG A 10 38.46 -6.18 -34.74
C ARG A 10 38.77 -7.01 -33.50
N PHE A 11 38.05 -6.74 -32.41
CA PHE A 11 37.87 -7.68 -31.31
C PHE A 11 36.97 -8.81 -31.82
N SER A 12 37.52 -10.03 -31.89
CA SER A 12 36.82 -11.19 -32.40
C SER A 12 35.65 -11.59 -31.47
N GLY A 13 34.40 -11.40 -31.95
CA GLY A 13 33.33 -12.35 -31.73
C GLY A 13 32.38 -12.17 -30.54
N ARG A 14 32.05 -10.97 -30.15
CA ARG A 14 30.71 -10.56 -29.62
C ARG A 14 30.70 -9.05 -29.43
N THR A 15 29.83 -8.38 -30.12
CA THR A 15 29.56 -6.96 -29.92
C THR A 15 28.97 -6.79 -28.52
N ILE A 16 29.54 -5.89 -27.73
CA ILE A 16 28.96 -5.53 -26.39
C ILE A 16 27.80 -4.61 -26.69
N GLU A 17 26.59 -5.08 -26.39
CA GLU A 17 25.33 -4.42 -26.73
C GLU A 17 25.05 -3.24 -25.76
N SER A 18 24.67 -2.10 -26.29
CA SER A 18 24.15 -0.95 -25.53
C SER A 18 25.08 -0.33 -24.47
N MET A 19 26.37 -0.17 -24.75
CA MET A 19 27.33 0.42 -23.82
C MET A 19 27.27 1.97 -23.78
N LEU A 20 27.69 2.54 -22.67
CA LEU A 20 27.92 3.98 -22.52
C LEU A 20 29.07 4.42 -23.43
N ARG A 21 28.78 5.26 -24.42
CA ARG A 21 29.74 5.77 -25.41
C ARG A 21 30.28 7.13 -25.04
N LEU A 22 29.38 8.06 -24.68
CA LEU A 22 29.73 9.43 -24.37
C LEU A 22 29.00 9.90 -23.13
N LEU A 23 29.68 10.62 -22.24
CA LEU A 23 29.09 11.35 -21.13
C LEU A 23 29.47 12.82 -21.21
N SER A 24 28.50 13.69 -21.25
CA SER A 24 28.68 15.16 -21.21
C SER A 24 28.06 15.73 -19.94
N ILE A 25 28.83 16.52 -19.22
CA ILE A 25 28.44 17.16 -17.97
C ILE A 25 28.75 18.64 -18.08
N ARG A 26 27.77 19.52 -17.78
CA ARG A 26 27.94 20.97 -17.76
C ARG A 26 27.39 21.58 -16.48
N ASN A 27 28.18 22.45 -15.86
CA ASN A 27 27.83 23.23 -14.67
C ASN A 27 27.36 22.38 -13.48
N PHE A 28 27.97 21.24 -13.27
CA PHE A 28 27.60 20.31 -12.23
C PHE A 28 28.73 20.18 -11.19
N ALA A 29 28.43 20.40 -9.93
CA ALA A 29 29.37 20.41 -8.81
C ALA A 29 30.59 21.32 -9.10
N VAL A 30 31.79 20.76 -9.19
CA VAL A 30 33.03 21.48 -9.53
C VAL A 30 33.38 21.40 -11.04
N VAL A 31 32.54 20.75 -11.84
CA VAL A 31 32.73 20.57 -13.26
C VAL A 31 32.04 21.72 -14.02
N GLU A 32 32.78 22.46 -14.82
CA GLU A 32 32.22 23.49 -15.75
C GLU A 32 31.74 22.86 -17.03
N ALA A 33 32.60 22.12 -17.69
CA ALA A 33 32.29 21.32 -18.87
C ALA A 33 33.23 20.11 -18.91
N LEU A 34 32.66 18.96 -19.11
CA LEU A 34 33.39 17.69 -19.24
C LEU A 34 32.71 16.84 -20.28
N GLU A 35 33.51 16.30 -21.18
CA GLU A 35 33.07 15.36 -22.19
C GLU A 35 34.01 14.18 -22.20
N VAL A 36 33.44 12.96 -22.07
CA VAL A 36 34.19 11.72 -21.90
C VAL A 36 33.67 10.68 -22.87
N GLU A 37 34.55 10.22 -23.75
CA GLU A 37 34.29 9.06 -24.60
C GLU A 37 34.76 7.80 -23.88
N PHE A 38 33.89 6.81 -23.75
CA PHE A 38 34.21 5.51 -23.20
C PHE A 38 34.36 4.47 -24.30
N ARG A 39 35.13 3.43 -24.00
CA ARG A 39 35.36 2.31 -24.89
C ARG A 39 34.92 0.99 -24.25
N PRO A 40 34.72 -0.07 -25.05
CA PRO A 40 34.50 -1.41 -24.50
C PRO A 40 35.67 -1.87 -23.63
N GLY A 41 35.40 -2.78 -22.72
CA GLY A 41 36.40 -3.34 -21.85
C GLY A 41 36.44 -2.73 -20.44
N PHE A 42 37.56 -2.88 -19.77
CA PHE A 42 37.76 -2.39 -18.42
C PHE A 42 38.43 -1.01 -18.40
N THR A 43 37.69 0.00 -17.99
CA THR A 43 38.14 1.39 -17.83
C THR A 43 38.32 1.73 -16.36
N VAL A 44 39.44 2.34 -16.00
CA VAL A 44 39.71 2.81 -14.65
C VAL A 44 39.80 4.34 -14.60
N LEU A 45 39.26 4.89 -13.52
CA LEU A 45 39.30 6.32 -13.16
C LEU A 45 40.17 6.49 -11.92
N THR A 46 41.27 7.22 -12.04
CA THR A 46 42.18 7.56 -10.91
C THR A 46 42.24 9.07 -10.72
N GLY A 47 42.86 9.53 -9.64
CA GLY A 47 43.04 10.94 -9.32
C GLY A 47 43.05 11.19 -7.82
N GLU A 48 43.28 12.41 -7.40
CA GLU A 48 43.30 12.80 -5.99
C GLU A 48 41.93 12.67 -5.33
N THR A 49 41.92 12.44 -4.01
CA THR A 49 40.68 12.43 -3.21
C THR A 49 40.01 13.81 -3.30
N GLY A 50 38.70 13.84 -3.63
CA GLY A 50 37.97 15.09 -3.84
C GLY A 50 38.22 15.79 -5.18
N ALA A 51 38.97 15.17 -6.12
CA ALA A 51 39.20 15.72 -7.47
C ALA A 51 37.99 15.60 -8.43
N GLY A 52 36.89 15.03 -7.97
CA GLY A 52 35.68 14.88 -8.79
C GLY A 52 35.45 13.49 -9.40
N LYS A 53 36.16 12.45 -8.88
CA LYS A 53 35.91 11.06 -9.31
C LYS A 53 34.46 10.63 -9.08
N SER A 54 33.90 10.89 -7.90
CA SER A 54 32.51 10.59 -7.57
C SER A 54 31.50 11.45 -8.36
N ILE A 55 31.92 12.62 -8.85
CA ILE A 55 31.04 13.51 -9.64
C ILE A 55 30.55 12.86 -10.92
N LEU A 56 31.40 12.04 -11.58
CA LEU A 56 30.99 11.27 -12.75
C LEU A 56 29.90 10.28 -12.41
N LEU A 57 30.02 9.60 -11.27
CA LEU A 57 29.05 8.64 -10.79
C LEU A 57 27.76 9.33 -10.34
N ASP A 58 27.88 10.45 -9.60
CA ASP A 58 26.75 11.27 -9.20
C ASP A 58 25.97 11.80 -10.41
N ALA A 59 26.69 12.23 -11.46
CA ALA A 59 26.07 12.68 -12.70
C ALA A 59 25.34 11.53 -13.42
N LEU A 60 25.94 10.35 -13.50
CA LEU A 60 25.30 9.16 -14.06
C LEU A 60 24.07 8.74 -13.24
N SER A 61 24.18 8.66 -11.91
CA SER A 61 23.06 8.36 -11.04
C SER A 61 21.89 9.34 -11.22
N LEU A 62 22.20 10.63 -11.30
CA LEU A 62 21.18 11.64 -11.59
C LEU A 62 20.55 11.44 -12.98
N LEU A 63 21.35 11.15 -14.01
CA LEU A 63 20.83 10.88 -15.35
C LEU A 63 19.92 9.65 -15.38
N LEU A 64 20.17 8.67 -14.53
CA LEU A 64 19.38 7.45 -14.37
C LEU A 64 18.19 7.57 -13.42
N GLY A 65 17.81 8.80 -13.02
CA GLY A 65 16.57 9.05 -12.29
C GLY A 65 16.71 9.40 -10.82
N ASP A 66 17.91 9.41 -10.25
CA ASP A 66 18.12 9.77 -8.85
C ASP A 66 17.64 11.19 -8.53
N ARG A 67 17.40 11.44 -7.24
CA ARG A 67 16.88 12.72 -6.75
C ARG A 67 17.95 13.79 -6.85
N PHE A 68 17.60 14.92 -7.46
CA PHE A 68 18.44 16.09 -7.55
C PHE A 68 18.39 16.95 -6.27
N GLU A 69 19.55 17.42 -5.83
CA GLU A 69 19.69 18.42 -4.77
C GLU A 69 20.38 19.69 -5.33
N THR A 70 19.84 20.87 -5.02
CA THR A 70 20.34 22.15 -5.56
C THR A 70 21.80 22.44 -5.22
N ARG A 71 22.33 21.87 -4.12
CA ARG A 71 23.76 21.94 -3.76
C ARG A 71 24.70 21.28 -4.77
N GLN A 72 24.15 20.44 -5.68
CA GLN A 72 24.91 19.77 -6.73
C GLN A 72 25.12 20.67 -7.97
N LEU A 73 24.48 21.84 -8.04
CA LEU A 73 24.79 22.83 -9.05
C LEU A 73 26.16 23.46 -8.77
N ARG A 74 26.88 23.82 -9.86
CA ARG A 74 28.09 24.61 -9.75
C ARG A 74 27.75 25.98 -9.17
N ALA A 75 28.58 26.50 -8.29
CA ALA A 75 28.42 27.83 -7.72
C ALA A 75 28.33 28.88 -8.85
N SER A 76 27.42 29.84 -8.70
CA SER A 76 27.18 30.93 -9.65
C SER A 76 26.59 30.51 -11.01
N THR A 77 25.94 29.32 -11.08
CA THR A 77 25.22 28.89 -12.28
C THR A 77 23.77 28.63 -11.97
N ASP A 78 22.88 28.98 -12.90
CA ASP A 78 21.43 28.76 -12.74
C ASP A 78 20.96 27.42 -13.31
N ARG A 79 21.84 26.74 -14.03
CA ARG A 79 21.47 25.51 -14.75
C ARG A 79 22.64 24.57 -14.90
N ALA A 80 22.39 23.27 -14.69
CA ALA A 80 23.30 22.20 -15.05
C ALA A 80 22.65 21.29 -16.11
N GLU A 81 23.49 20.63 -16.89
CA GLU A 81 23.05 19.68 -17.91
C GLU A 81 23.95 18.44 -17.90
N ILE A 82 23.32 17.28 -17.89
CA ILE A 82 23.99 15.97 -17.96
C ILE A 82 23.36 15.23 -19.14
N ALA A 83 24.21 14.73 -20.04
CA ALA A 83 23.76 13.91 -21.16
C ALA A 83 24.67 12.69 -21.33
N ALA A 84 24.10 11.58 -21.72
CA ALA A 84 24.84 10.38 -22.07
C ALA A 84 24.30 9.77 -23.36
N GLU A 85 25.21 9.23 -24.15
CA GLU A 85 24.95 8.51 -25.39
C GLU A 85 25.33 7.03 -25.21
N PHE A 86 24.39 6.14 -25.56
CA PHE A 86 24.57 4.70 -25.51
C PHE A 86 24.44 4.13 -26.91
N ASP A 87 25.27 3.14 -27.25
CA ASP A 87 25.13 2.42 -28.50
C ASP A 87 23.76 1.73 -28.53
N GLY A 88 22.92 2.10 -29.52
CA GLY A 88 21.50 1.75 -29.54
C GLY A 88 21.17 0.45 -30.26
N ASP A 89 22.15 -0.22 -30.88
CA ASP A 89 21.84 -1.23 -31.89
C ASP A 89 21.37 -2.61 -31.39
N GLU A 90 21.40 -2.89 -30.08
CA GLU A 90 21.54 -4.31 -29.73
C GLU A 90 20.72 -4.85 -28.57
N ALA A 91 19.86 -4.04 -27.90
CA ALA A 91 18.94 -4.55 -26.88
C ALA A 91 17.48 -4.59 -27.39
N PRO A 92 17.04 -5.70 -28.01
CA PRO A 92 15.69 -5.81 -28.57
C PRO A 92 14.58 -5.50 -27.55
N GLU A 93 14.80 -5.90 -26.29
CA GLU A 93 13.85 -5.65 -25.19
C GLU A 93 13.76 -4.15 -24.84
N LEU A 94 14.88 -3.42 -24.85
CA LEU A 94 14.90 -1.98 -24.61
C LEU A 94 14.27 -1.22 -25.78
N ARG A 95 14.54 -1.59 -27.02
CA ARG A 95 13.90 -1.00 -28.21
C ARG A 95 12.38 -1.19 -28.19
N ALA A 96 11.92 -2.41 -27.91
CA ALA A 96 10.49 -2.69 -27.81
C ALA A 96 9.83 -1.85 -26.69
N TRP A 97 10.52 -1.69 -25.56
CA TRP A 97 10.04 -0.85 -24.46
C TRP A 97 10.00 0.64 -24.85
N LEU A 98 11.06 1.17 -25.49
CA LEU A 98 11.11 2.55 -25.99
C LEU A 98 10.01 2.83 -27.02
N ALA A 99 9.77 1.87 -27.94
CA ALA A 99 8.70 1.99 -28.92
C ALA A 99 7.32 2.03 -28.27
N ALA A 100 7.07 1.19 -27.25
CA ALA A 100 5.83 1.18 -26.50
C ALA A 100 5.57 2.46 -25.68
N GLN A 101 6.63 3.24 -25.42
CA GLN A 101 6.57 4.53 -24.70
C GLN A 101 6.64 5.75 -25.64
N ASP A 102 6.62 5.57 -26.97
CA ASP A 102 6.82 6.61 -27.98
C ASP A 102 8.15 7.37 -27.83
N LEU A 103 9.19 6.71 -27.29
CA LEU A 103 10.51 7.27 -27.05
C LEU A 103 11.59 6.72 -28.00
N ALA A 104 11.22 5.80 -28.90
CA ALA A 104 12.15 5.21 -29.88
C ALA A 104 12.63 6.22 -30.91
N ASP A 105 13.90 6.06 -31.34
CA ASP A 105 14.51 6.80 -32.45
C ASP A 105 15.44 5.89 -33.24
N GLU A 106 15.84 6.30 -34.45
CA GLU A 106 16.86 5.62 -35.24
C GLU A 106 18.24 6.15 -34.82
N GLY A 107 19.09 5.26 -34.27
CA GLY A 107 20.45 5.60 -33.86
C GLY A 107 20.75 5.36 -32.39
N PRO A 108 21.84 5.95 -31.86
CA PRO A 108 22.24 5.79 -30.46
C PRO A 108 21.20 6.37 -29.51
N LEU A 109 21.01 5.73 -28.36
CA LEU A 109 20.10 6.20 -27.33
C LEU A 109 20.71 7.41 -26.61
N LEU A 110 20.04 8.56 -26.66
CA LEU A 110 20.46 9.78 -26.00
C LEU A 110 19.58 10.04 -24.76
N LEU A 111 20.19 9.98 -23.58
CA LEU A 111 19.57 10.42 -22.32
C LEU A 111 20.08 11.80 -21.97
N ARG A 112 19.20 12.72 -21.57
CA ARG A 112 19.58 14.07 -21.16
C ARG A 112 18.73 14.52 -19.98
N ARG A 113 19.39 15.11 -18.98
CA ARG A 113 18.74 15.73 -17.83
C ARG A 113 19.21 17.15 -17.63
N VAL A 114 18.27 18.05 -17.42
CA VAL A 114 18.50 19.48 -17.19
C VAL A 114 17.98 19.84 -15.81
N LEU A 115 18.82 20.47 -15.02
CA LEU A 115 18.60 20.83 -13.62
C LEU A 115 18.68 22.34 -13.46
N ASP A 116 17.79 22.96 -12.68
CA ASP A 116 17.81 24.40 -12.44
C ASP A 116 17.95 24.77 -10.95
N ALA A 117 18.33 26.01 -10.69
CA ALA A 117 18.55 26.55 -9.34
C ALA A 117 17.26 26.59 -8.47
N GLN A 118 16.09 26.46 -9.08
CA GLN A 118 14.80 26.38 -8.39
C GLN A 118 14.45 24.94 -7.97
N GLY A 119 15.37 23.99 -8.18
CA GLY A 119 15.16 22.56 -7.82
C GLY A 119 14.33 21.79 -8.84
N ARG A 120 14.01 22.37 -10.01
CA ARG A 120 13.28 21.69 -11.07
C ARG A 120 14.22 20.86 -11.91
N SER A 121 13.72 19.71 -12.34
CA SER A 121 14.46 18.76 -13.18
C SER A 121 13.61 18.38 -14.40
N ARG A 122 14.22 18.44 -15.59
CA ARG A 122 13.60 18.03 -16.85
C ARG A 122 14.43 16.92 -17.48
N ALA A 123 13.76 15.85 -17.85
CA ALA A 123 14.37 14.68 -18.47
C ALA A 123 13.97 14.59 -19.94
N TYR A 124 14.89 14.06 -20.75
CA TYR A 124 14.68 13.84 -22.17
C TYR A 124 15.31 12.51 -22.58
N VAL A 125 14.59 11.78 -23.43
CA VAL A 125 15.06 10.55 -24.08
C VAL A 125 14.93 10.77 -25.59
N ASN A 126 16.02 10.67 -26.33
CA ASN A 126 16.06 10.92 -27.79
C ASN A 126 15.44 12.29 -28.17
N GLY A 127 15.72 13.31 -27.35
CA GLY A 127 15.19 14.67 -27.54
C GLY A 127 13.72 14.87 -27.12
N ARG A 128 12.98 13.83 -26.81
CA ARG A 128 11.58 13.89 -26.35
C ARG A 128 11.51 14.04 -24.84
N PRO A 129 10.57 14.85 -24.29
CA PRO A 129 10.37 14.93 -22.84
C PRO A 129 10.02 13.57 -22.24
N ALA A 130 10.65 13.23 -21.13
CA ALA A 130 10.43 11.98 -20.41
C ALA A 130 10.23 12.24 -18.90
N THR A 131 9.65 11.27 -18.21
CA THR A 131 9.53 11.27 -16.75
C THR A 131 10.79 10.70 -16.09
N LEU A 132 11.01 11.04 -14.80
CA LEU A 132 12.11 10.45 -14.03
C LEU A 132 11.95 8.92 -13.87
N ALA A 133 10.72 8.44 -13.79
CA ALA A 133 10.44 7.00 -13.74
C ALA A 133 10.89 6.30 -15.04
N GLN A 134 10.62 6.88 -16.20
CA GLN A 134 11.09 6.35 -17.48
C GLN A 134 12.63 6.36 -17.58
N LEU A 135 13.31 7.40 -17.05
CA LEU A 135 14.77 7.39 -16.97
C LEU A 135 15.29 6.29 -16.05
N ALA A 136 14.66 6.06 -14.90
CA ALA A 136 15.02 4.99 -13.98
C ALA A 136 14.84 3.60 -14.63
N ASP A 137 13.69 3.37 -15.29
CA ASP A 137 13.40 2.12 -16.00
C ASP A 137 14.43 1.83 -17.13
N ILE A 138 14.88 2.86 -17.84
CA ILE A 138 15.96 2.75 -18.85
C ILE A 138 17.28 2.49 -18.14
N GLY A 139 17.57 3.22 -17.07
CA GLY A 139 18.80 3.12 -16.30
C GLY A 139 19.05 1.72 -15.76
N GLU A 140 18.05 1.09 -15.17
CA GLU A 140 18.11 -0.30 -14.67
C GLU A 140 18.46 -1.34 -15.75
N ARG A 141 18.22 -1.01 -17.02
CA ARG A 141 18.53 -1.87 -18.17
C ARG A 141 19.89 -1.62 -18.78
N LEU A 142 20.48 -0.45 -18.56
CA LEU A 142 21.73 0.00 -19.17
C LEU A 142 22.93 -0.06 -18.24
N ILE A 143 22.76 0.34 -16.98
CA ILE A 143 23.87 0.52 -16.04
C ILE A 143 23.54 -0.12 -14.69
N ASP A 144 24.48 -0.93 -14.19
CA ASP A 144 24.45 -1.42 -12.82
C ASP A 144 25.53 -0.67 -12.00
N LEU A 145 25.08 0.13 -11.03
CA LEU A 145 25.91 0.98 -10.18
C LEU A 145 26.22 0.28 -8.85
N HIS A 146 27.44 -0.18 -8.70
CA HIS A 146 27.97 -0.80 -7.47
C HIS A 146 28.78 0.23 -6.68
N GLY A 147 28.08 1.12 -5.91
CA GLY A 147 28.70 2.27 -5.22
C GLY A 147 28.69 2.19 -3.68
N GLN A 148 29.04 3.31 -3.06
CA GLN A 148 29.28 3.54 -1.62
C GLN A 148 28.15 3.02 -0.71
N HIS A 149 26.89 2.92 -1.18
CA HIS A 149 25.75 2.45 -0.40
C HIS A 149 25.43 0.95 -0.55
N ALA A 150 26.10 0.24 -1.45
CA ALA A 150 25.86 -1.18 -1.68
C ALA A 150 26.16 -2.03 -0.43
N HIS A 151 27.18 -1.66 0.34
CA HIS A 151 27.52 -2.35 1.59
C HIS A 151 26.43 -2.21 2.66
N GLN A 152 25.78 -1.05 2.75
CA GLN A 152 24.70 -0.81 3.70
C GLN A 152 23.38 -1.47 3.26
N SER A 153 23.12 -1.51 1.95
CA SER A 153 21.92 -2.14 1.41
C SER A 153 21.93 -3.66 1.57
N LEU A 154 23.09 -4.31 1.45
CA LEU A 154 23.25 -5.75 1.64
C LEU A 154 22.82 -6.26 3.03
N GLY A 155 22.80 -5.39 4.05
CA GLY A 155 22.27 -5.71 5.37
C GLY A 155 20.74 -5.81 5.44
N ARG A 156 20.02 -5.34 4.40
CA ARG A 156 18.55 -5.29 4.40
C ARG A 156 17.97 -6.55 3.78
N PRO A 157 16.99 -7.22 4.41
CA PRO A 157 16.37 -8.44 3.87
C PRO A 157 15.75 -8.26 2.48
N GLU A 158 15.20 -7.07 2.21
CA GLU A 158 14.62 -6.76 0.90
C GLU A 158 15.67 -6.74 -0.21
N ALA A 159 16.82 -6.11 0.03
CA ALA A 159 17.91 -6.09 -0.92
C ALA A 159 18.48 -7.50 -1.16
N GLN A 160 18.64 -8.29 -0.10
CA GLN A 160 19.10 -9.68 -0.21
C GLN A 160 18.14 -10.52 -1.05
N ARG A 161 16.83 -10.35 -0.87
CA ARG A 161 15.81 -11.03 -1.68
C ARG A 161 15.90 -10.60 -3.15
N GLN A 162 15.97 -9.30 -3.41
CA GLN A 162 16.08 -8.77 -4.78
C GLN A 162 17.32 -9.31 -5.49
N LEU A 163 18.47 -9.33 -4.81
CA LEU A 163 19.71 -9.89 -5.35
C LEU A 163 19.57 -11.39 -5.67
N LEU A 164 18.91 -12.16 -4.82
CA LEU A 164 18.66 -13.57 -5.09
C LEU A 164 17.70 -13.75 -6.26
N ASP A 165 16.64 -12.96 -6.35
CA ASP A 165 15.66 -12.98 -7.44
C ASP A 165 16.33 -12.59 -8.77
N SER A 166 17.20 -11.59 -8.77
CA SER A 166 17.98 -11.19 -9.95
C SER A 166 18.94 -12.29 -10.38
N PHE A 167 19.71 -12.85 -9.44
CA PHE A 167 20.62 -13.96 -9.74
C PHE A 167 19.89 -15.18 -10.33
N GLY A 168 18.71 -15.49 -9.81
CA GLY A 168 17.87 -16.61 -10.27
C GLY A 168 16.99 -16.27 -11.48
N SER A 169 17.07 -15.07 -12.05
CA SER A 169 16.16 -14.56 -13.09
C SER A 169 14.69 -14.75 -12.71
N ALA A 170 14.37 -14.52 -11.43
CA ALA A 170 13.05 -14.75 -10.83
C ALA A 170 12.22 -13.47 -10.72
N GLU A 171 12.73 -12.28 -11.08
CA GLU A 171 12.02 -11.00 -10.96
C GLU A 171 10.66 -10.97 -11.70
N PRO A 172 10.50 -11.54 -12.93
CA PRO A 172 9.18 -11.58 -13.56
C PRO A 172 8.18 -12.36 -12.73
N LEU A 173 8.59 -13.54 -12.24
CA LEU A 173 7.75 -14.40 -11.41
C LEU A 173 7.43 -13.73 -10.05
N ALA A 174 8.40 -13.03 -9.45
CA ALA A 174 8.18 -12.26 -8.22
C ALA A 174 7.12 -11.15 -8.41
N ARG A 175 7.09 -10.50 -9.59
CA ARG A 175 6.03 -9.54 -9.94
C ARG A 175 4.66 -10.20 -10.10
N GLU A 176 4.61 -11.38 -10.71
CA GLU A 176 3.37 -12.17 -10.83
C GLU A 176 2.84 -12.59 -9.46
N VAL A 177 3.72 -13.07 -8.56
CA VAL A 177 3.37 -13.37 -7.16
C VAL A 177 2.81 -12.15 -6.44
N ALA A 178 3.44 -10.99 -6.60
CA ALA A 178 2.96 -9.75 -5.99
C ALA A 178 1.58 -9.32 -6.55
N ALA A 179 1.31 -9.53 -7.82
CA ALA A 179 0.02 -9.27 -8.45
C ALA A 179 -1.05 -10.25 -7.94
N ALA A 180 -0.74 -11.54 -7.87
CA ALA A 180 -1.63 -12.57 -7.36
C ALA A 180 -1.97 -12.36 -5.87
N TRP A 181 -0.99 -11.94 -5.07
CA TRP A 181 -1.21 -11.58 -3.66
C TRP A 181 -2.19 -10.41 -3.51
N ARG A 182 -2.05 -9.37 -4.32
CA ARG A 182 -2.99 -8.23 -4.32
C ARG A 182 -4.40 -8.68 -4.69
N ALA A 183 -4.52 -9.47 -5.76
CA ALA A 183 -5.81 -10.00 -6.20
C ALA A 183 -6.48 -10.86 -5.10
N TRP A 184 -5.72 -11.69 -4.41
CA TRP A 184 -6.21 -12.48 -3.27
C TRP A 184 -6.65 -11.59 -2.11
N ARG A 185 -5.84 -10.59 -1.72
CA ARG A 185 -6.21 -9.63 -0.64
C ARG A 185 -7.49 -8.86 -0.97
N GLU A 186 -7.63 -8.38 -2.20
CA GLU A 186 -8.84 -7.72 -2.66
C GLU A 186 -10.07 -8.64 -2.66
N ALA A 187 -9.89 -9.92 -3.00
CA ALA A 187 -10.97 -10.90 -2.94
C ALA A 187 -11.44 -11.16 -1.49
N ILE A 188 -10.49 -11.29 -0.54
CA ILE A 188 -10.79 -11.39 0.89
C ILE A 188 -11.54 -10.15 1.38
N GLU A 189 -11.05 -8.95 1.08
CA GLU A 189 -11.70 -7.71 1.52
C GLU A 189 -13.12 -7.57 0.97
N ARG A 190 -13.34 -7.96 -0.28
CA ARG A 190 -14.68 -7.99 -0.89
C ARG A 190 -15.59 -8.99 -0.19
N ARG A 191 -15.11 -10.22 0.08
CA ARG A 191 -15.85 -11.25 0.82
C ARG A 191 -16.22 -10.76 2.21
N ASP A 192 -15.26 -10.23 2.97
CA ASP A 192 -15.46 -9.80 4.35
C ASP A 192 -16.38 -8.57 4.45
N ARG A 193 -16.30 -7.66 3.49
CA ARG A 193 -17.23 -6.51 3.40
C ARG A 193 -18.64 -7.00 3.18
N ARG A 194 -18.84 -7.92 2.21
CA ARG A 194 -20.18 -8.49 1.92
C ARG A 194 -20.69 -9.33 3.08
N GLY A 195 -19.81 -10.07 3.76
CA GLY A 195 -20.16 -10.80 4.98
C GLY A 195 -20.75 -9.88 6.06
N ARG A 196 -20.06 -8.78 6.38
CA ARG A 196 -20.57 -7.78 7.34
C ARG A 196 -21.88 -7.13 6.89
N GLU A 197 -21.99 -6.80 5.61
CA GLU A 197 -23.24 -6.28 5.06
C GLU A 197 -24.39 -7.30 5.13
N ALA A 198 -24.11 -8.59 4.91
CA ALA A 198 -25.09 -9.67 5.03
C ALA A 198 -25.52 -9.90 6.48
N GLU A 199 -24.58 -9.88 7.42
CA GLU A 199 -24.87 -9.95 8.87
C GLU A 199 -25.74 -8.77 9.33
N ALA A 200 -25.39 -7.55 8.91
CA ALA A 200 -26.18 -6.36 9.23
C ALA A 200 -27.60 -6.44 8.65
N ARG A 201 -27.75 -6.90 7.40
CA ARG A 201 -29.05 -7.13 6.75
C ARG A 201 -29.82 -8.27 7.45
N GLY A 202 -29.13 -9.33 7.88
CA GLY A 202 -29.73 -10.40 8.68
C GLY A 202 -30.32 -9.89 9.99
N ALA A 203 -29.58 -9.09 10.74
CA ALA A 203 -30.05 -8.48 11.98
C ALA A 203 -31.21 -7.50 11.74
N GLU A 204 -31.17 -6.69 10.68
CA GLU A 204 -32.27 -5.81 10.25
C GLU A 204 -33.52 -6.62 9.90
N ARG A 205 -33.35 -7.70 9.11
CA ARG A 205 -34.45 -8.60 8.75
C ARG A 205 -35.11 -9.24 9.96
N ASP A 206 -34.34 -9.74 10.92
CA ASP A 206 -34.86 -10.40 12.13
C ASP A 206 -35.61 -9.40 13.02
N LEU A 207 -35.12 -8.17 13.15
CA LEU A 207 -35.81 -7.07 13.84
C LEU A 207 -37.13 -6.71 13.16
N LEU A 208 -37.12 -6.56 11.83
CA LEU A 208 -38.32 -6.23 11.05
C LEU A 208 -39.32 -7.40 11.03
N ALA A 209 -38.85 -8.64 11.04
CA ALA A 209 -39.72 -9.82 11.13
C ALA A 209 -40.45 -9.88 12.48
N ALA A 210 -39.74 -9.63 13.59
CA ALA A 210 -40.36 -9.55 14.92
C ALA A 210 -41.37 -8.39 14.98
N ARG A 211 -41.01 -7.23 14.44
CA ARG A 211 -41.90 -6.08 14.36
C ARG A 211 -43.16 -6.36 13.54
N HIS A 212 -42.98 -6.97 12.37
CA HIS A 212 -44.09 -7.34 11.49
C HIS A 212 -45.02 -8.35 12.16
N ALA A 213 -44.48 -9.36 12.85
CA ALA A 213 -45.29 -10.34 13.59
C ALA A 213 -46.16 -9.68 14.66
N GLU A 214 -45.65 -8.71 15.41
CA GLU A 214 -46.43 -7.95 16.41
C GLU A 214 -47.52 -7.10 15.76
N LEU A 215 -47.21 -6.37 14.69
CA LEU A 215 -48.18 -5.57 13.94
C LEU A 215 -49.26 -6.42 13.29
N ALA A 216 -48.88 -7.56 12.70
CA ALA A 216 -49.81 -8.51 12.13
C ALA A 216 -50.73 -9.18 13.18
N ALA A 217 -50.22 -9.45 14.40
CA ALA A 217 -51.02 -9.99 15.50
C ALA A 217 -52.11 -9.00 15.95
N LEU A 218 -51.84 -7.69 15.91
CA LEU A 218 -52.89 -6.68 16.15
C LEU A 218 -53.89 -6.67 14.99
N GLY A 219 -53.47 -6.86 13.75
CA GLY A 219 -54.33 -6.85 12.56
C GLY A 219 -55.09 -5.55 12.37
N ALA A 220 -54.48 -4.42 12.68
CA ALA A 220 -55.08 -3.10 12.60
C ALA A 220 -55.45 -2.72 11.17
N THR A 221 -56.65 -2.23 10.95
CA THR A 221 -57.14 -1.70 9.66
C THR A 221 -57.09 -0.18 9.61
N ALA A 222 -57.12 0.42 8.42
CA ALA A 222 -56.87 1.84 8.22
C ALA A 222 -57.74 2.78 9.06
N ASP A 223 -59.06 2.55 9.16
CA ASP A 223 -59.97 3.46 9.85
C ASP A 223 -60.41 2.93 11.23
N GLU A 224 -59.88 1.78 11.65
CA GLU A 224 -60.31 1.10 12.87
C GLU A 224 -60.13 1.96 14.11
N TRP A 225 -58.98 2.62 14.22
CA TRP A 225 -58.69 3.52 15.38
C TRP A 225 -59.74 4.63 15.50
N GLN A 226 -60.11 5.30 14.40
CA GLN A 226 -61.05 6.39 14.40
C GLN A 226 -62.43 5.89 14.81
N THR A 227 -62.85 4.75 14.25
CA THR A 227 -64.13 4.11 14.55
C THR A 227 -64.22 3.73 16.05
N LEU A 228 -63.20 3.11 16.58
CA LEU A 228 -63.12 2.71 17.98
C LEU A 228 -63.12 3.92 18.93
N SER A 229 -62.39 4.99 18.62
CA SER A 229 -62.34 6.21 19.41
C SER A 229 -63.68 6.92 19.46
N GLN A 230 -64.41 6.96 18.33
CA GLN A 230 -65.78 7.49 18.26
C GLN A 230 -66.74 6.63 19.06
N ALA A 231 -66.63 5.28 18.95
CA ALA A 231 -67.48 4.35 19.70
C ALA A 231 -67.24 4.48 21.22
N GLN A 232 -65.96 4.55 21.65
CA GLN A 232 -65.63 4.77 23.06
C GLN A 232 -66.26 6.05 23.61
N SER A 233 -66.12 7.18 22.91
CA SER A 233 -66.66 8.46 23.35
C SER A 233 -68.19 8.37 23.49
N ARG A 234 -68.89 7.77 22.53
CA ARG A 234 -70.33 7.56 22.55
C ARG A 234 -70.76 6.67 23.74
N LEU A 235 -70.07 5.53 23.92
CA LEU A 235 -70.42 4.55 24.95
C LEU A 235 -70.10 5.08 26.37
N ALA A 236 -68.99 5.81 26.54
CA ALA A 236 -68.61 6.42 27.83
C ALA A 236 -69.64 7.50 28.26
N HIS A 237 -70.09 8.31 27.32
CA HIS A 237 -71.17 9.30 27.64
C HIS A 237 -72.47 8.60 28.01
N ALA A 238 -72.81 7.52 27.26
CA ALA A 238 -74.01 6.76 27.56
C ALA A 238 -73.91 6.04 28.93
N ALA A 239 -72.77 5.52 29.31
CA ALA A 239 -72.51 4.94 30.64
C ALA A 239 -72.68 5.95 31.74
N THR A 240 -72.12 7.15 31.60
CA THR A 240 -72.27 8.26 32.59
C THR A 240 -73.73 8.68 32.73
N LEU A 241 -74.46 8.79 31.60
CA LEU A 241 -75.91 9.12 31.63
C LEU A 241 -76.69 8.02 32.32
N LEU A 242 -76.41 6.77 32.10
CA LEU A 242 -77.05 5.63 32.76
C LEU A 242 -76.80 5.60 34.26
N GLU A 243 -75.57 5.82 34.69
CA GLU A 243 -75.21 5.90 36.12
C GLU A 243 -75.91 7.04 36.79
N THR A 244 -75.94 8.25 36.17
CA THR A 244 -76.62 9.41 36.67
C THR A 244 -78.14 9.19 36.81
N ALA A 245 -78.77 8.62 35.76
CA ALA A 245 -80.18 8.31 35.77
C ALA A 245 -80.56 7.25 36.79
N THR A 246 -79.73 6.21 36.98
CA THR A 246 -79.91 5.15 37.97
C THR A 246 -79.84 5.70 39.40
N THR A 247 -78.81 6.50 39.65
CA THR A 247 -78.66 7.14 40.99
C THR A 247 -79.81 8.07 41.33
N ALA A 248 -80.21 8.92 40.36
CA ALA A 248 -81.32 9.84 40.56
C ALA A 248 -82.67 9.09 40.75
N GLU A 249 -82.93 8.02 39.96
CA GLU A 249 -84.13 7.19 40.14
C GLU A 249 -84.15 6.55 41.52
N ALA A 250 -83.07 6.00 41.97
CA ALA A 250 -82.98 5.42 43.32
C ALA A 250 -83.27 6.44 44.43
N GLU A 251 -82.67 7.62 44.33
CA GLU A 251 -82.97 8.71 45.30
C GLU A 251 -84.41 9.14 45.27
N PHE A 252 -85.11 9.10 44.16
CA PHE A 252 -86.49 9.46 44.06
C PHE A 252 -87.42 8.37 44.53
N THR A 253 -87.15 7.09 44.23
CA THR A 253 -88.16 6.02 44.35
C THR A 253 -87.79 4.86 45.24
N GLU A 254 -86.50 4.62 45.55
CA GLU A 254 -86.05 3.37 46.20
C GLU A 254 -85.71 3.58 47.71
N GLY A 255 -86.26 2.72 48.54
CA GLY A 255 -85.99 2.65 49.99
C GLY A 255 -86.69 3.68 50.82
N ASP A 256 -86.63 3.53 52.16
CA ASP A 256 -87.30 4.37 53.15
C ASP A 256 -86.76 5.82 53.20
N ALA A 257 -85.53 6.00 52.65
CA ALA A 257 -84.91 7.35 52.56
C ALA A 257 -85.26 8.06 51.25
N ALA A 258 -85.94 7.43 50.28
CA ALA A 258 -86.34 8.03 49.01
C ALA A 258 -87.21 9.26 49.22
N LEU A 259 -87.01 10.27 48.37
CA LEU A 259 -87.79 11.52 48.44
C LEU A 259 -89.27 11.25 48.39
N GLY A 260 -89.75 10.36 47.56
CA GLY A 260 -91.17 9.95 47.48
C GLY A 260 -91.71 9.34 48.78
N ALA A 261 -90.97 8.47 49.42
CA ALA A 261 -91.32 7.85 50.71
C ALA A 261 -91.31 8.89 51.85
N ARG A 262 -90.30 9.72 51.89
CA ARG A 262 -90.21 10.82 52.89
C ARG A 262 -91.33 11.84 52.74
N LEU A 263 -91.72 12.22 51.54
CA LEU A 263 -92.82 13.08 51.24
C LEU A 263 -94.15 12.45 51.65
N ALA A 264 -94.35 11.13 51.42
CA ALA A 264 -95.53 10.39 51.83
C ALA A 264 -95.73 10.43 53.36
N VAL A 265 -94.61 10.14 54.12
CA VAL A 265 -94.65 10.21 55.59
C VAL A 265 -94.94 11.61 56.07
N LEU A 266 -94.34 12.64 55.46
CA LEU A 266 -94.57 14.05 55.80
C LEU A 266 -96.02 14.47 55.50
N ALA A 267 -96.57 14.15 54.34
CA ALA A 267 -97.94 14.41 53.94
C ALA A 267 -98.90 13.69 54.89
N HIS A 268 -98.61 12.46 55.29
CA HIS A 268 -99.43 11.73 56.26
C HIS A 268 -99.48 12.47 57.64
N ARG A 269 -98.31 12.88 58.17
CA ARG A 269 -98.25 13.64 59.45
C ARG A 269 -98.96 14.97 59.36
N LEU A 270 -98.74 15.70 58.25
CA LEU A 270 -99.46 16.97 58.00
C LEU A 270 -101.01 16.78 57.93
N ARG A 271 -101.44 15.69 57.29
CA ARG A 271 -102.86 15.34 57.15
C ARG A 271 -103.50 15.04 58.53
N GLN A 272 -102.78 14.35 59.40
CA GLN A 272 -103.23 14.16 60.78
C GLN A 272 -103.33 15.48 61.57
N ALA A 273 -102.32 16.39 61.46
CA ALA A 273 -102.33 17.67 62.07
C ALA A 273 -103.44 18.61 61.54
N ALA A 274 -103.74 18.54 60.24
CA ALA A 274 -104.84 19.28 59.57
C ALA A 274 -106.22 18.93 60.10
N GLN A 275 -106.43 17.79 60.76
CA GLN A 275 -107.67 17.48 61.48
C GLN A 275 -107.90 18.41 62.68
N HIS A 276 -106.81 18.98 63.22
CA HIS A 276 -106.89 19.91 64.37
C HIS A 276 -106.77 21.39 63.96
N ASP A 277 -106.15 21.71 62.81
CA ASP A 277 -106.04 23.06 62.30
C ASP A 277 -106.20 23.10 60.77
N ARG A 278 -107.31 23.62 60.24
CA ARG A 278 -107.61 23.72 58.83
C ARG A 278 -106.63 24.56 58.01
N ALA A 279 -105.90 25.45 58.68
CA ALA A 279 -104.85 26.25 58.03
C ALA A 279 -103.73 25.40 57.42
N LEU A 280 -103.59 24.16 57.81
CA LEU A 280 -102.59 23.21 57.26
C LEU A 280 -103.06 22.48 55.98
N SER A 281 -104.36 22.66 55.59
CA SER A 281 -104.90 21.94 54.43
C SER A 281 -104.17 22.27 53.09
N ASP A 282 -103.83 23.55 52.91
CA ASP A 282 -103.12 23.97 51.68
C ASP A 282 -101.68 23.38 51.62
N ILE A 283 -101.04 23.24 52.80
CA ILE A 283 -99.71 22.64 52.93
C ILE A 283 -99.78 21.15 52.66
N VAL A 284 -100.85 20.45 53.12
CA VAL A 284 -101.07 19.02 52.79
C VAL A 284 -101.22 18.86 51.31
N GLN A 285 -102.03 19.71 50.63
CA GLN A 285 -102.18 19.63 49.20
C GLN A 285 -100.84 19.82 48.46
N LEU A 286 -100.06 20.82 48.82
CA LEU A 286 -98.71 21.05 48.25
C LEU A 286 -97.77 19.84 48.45
N ALA A 287 -97.79 19.18 49.59
CA ALA A 287 -96.99 18.03 49.92
C ALA A 287 -97.38 16.78 49.04
N ASP A 288 -98.72 16.62 48.85
CA ASP A 288 -99.26 15.56 48.00
C ASP A 288 -98.91 15.81 46.48
N GLU A 289 -99.04 17.06 46.03
CA GLU A 289 -98.59 17.46 44.69
C GLU A 289 -97.10 17.26 44.50
N ALA A 290 -96.25 17.62 45.43
CA ALA A 290 -94.82 17.41 45.41
C ALA A 290 -94.49 15.91 45.29
N LYS A 291 -95.17 15.06 46.09
CA LYS A 291 -95.00 13.59 46.01
C LYS A 291 -95.33 13.08 44.61
N ILE A 292 -96.48 13.50 44.02
CA ILE A 292 -96.89 13.09 42.66
C ILE A 292 -95.83 13.49 41.65
N ARG A 293 -95.21 14.68 41.77
CA ARG A 293 -94.16 15.15 40.87
C ARG A 293 -92.88 14.36 41.00
N VAL A 294 -92.49 13.96 42.21
CA VAL A 294 -91.32 13.11 42.47
C VAL A 294 -91.56 11.74 41.90
N ASP A 295 -92.71 11.10 42.09
CA ASP A 295 -93.08 9.80 41.52
C ASP A 295 -93.05 9.83 39.98
N GLU A 296 -93.56 10.93 39.39
CA GLU A 296 -93.57 11.15 37.96
C GLU A 296 -92.15 11.31 37.42
N ALA A 297 -91.26 12.08 38.10
CA ALA A 297 -89.87 12.21 37.72
C ALA A 297 -89.14 10.85 37.75
N GLY A 298 -89.39 10.03 38.81
CA GLY A 298 -88.85 8.67 38.88
C GLY A 298 -89.28 7.77 37.74
N ARG A 299 -90.57 7.84 37.35
CA ARG A 299 -91.05 7.07 36.17
C ARG A 299 -90.42 7.53 34.85
N ILE A 300 -90.22 8.81 34.63
CA ILE A 300 -89.56 9.37 33.47
C ILE A 300 -88.10 8.92 33.42
N LEU A 301 -87.38 8.94 34.56
CA LEU A 301 -85.99 8.46 34.66
C LEU A 301 -85.88 6.98 34.35
N ARG A 302 -86.79 6.16 34.85
CA ARG A 302 -86.85 4.73 34.55
C ARG A 302 -87.04 4.49 33.01
N ALA A 303 -88.01 5.14 32.41
CA ALA A 303 -88.28 5.06 30.97
C ALA A 303 -87.12 5.59 30.13
N TYR A 304 -86.38 6.61 30.64
CA TYR A 304 -85.13 7.09 30.00
C TYR A 304 -84.03 6.04 30.06
N ARG A 305 -83.76 5.42 31.22
CA ARG A 305 -82.79 4.38 31.44
C ARG A 305 -83.03 3.17 30.57
N GLU A 306 -84.30 2.69 30.45
CA GLU A 306 -84.69 1.58 29.58
C GLU A 306 -84.48 1.81 28.07
N ARG A 307 -84.42 3.07 27.65
CA ARG A 307 -84.12 3.48 26.28
C ARG A 307 -82.65 3.67 26.01
N LEU A 308 -81.79 3.77 27.03
CA LEU A 308 -80.34 3.74 26.89
C LEU A 308 -79.89 2.27 26.67
N ASP A 309 -79.90 1.82 25.41
CA ASP A 309 -79.39 0.50 25.01
C ASP A 309 -77.85 0.47 25.18
N LEU A 310 -77.40 0.00 26.31
CA LEU A 310 -75.97 -0.21 26.63
C LEU A 310 -75.73 -1.70 26.81
N ASP A 311 -74.96 -2.30 25.88
CA ASP A 311 -74.23 -3.54 26.16
C ASP A 311 -72.96 -3.23 26.97
N PRO A 312 -72.92 -3.53 28.30
CA PRO A 312 -71.71 -3.26 29.13
C PRO A 312 -70.47 -3.99 28.58
N GLY A 313 -70.62 -5.07 27.85
CA GLY A 313 -69.54 -5.83 27.24
C GLY A 313 -68.94 -5.13 26.01
N GLU A 314 -69.73 -4.28 25.34
CA GLU A 314 -69.27 -3.54 24.15
C GLU A 314 -68.23 -2.46 24.55
N LEU A 315 -68.50 -1.67 25.59
CA LEU A 315 -67.55 -0.68 26.10
C LEU A 315 -66.21 -1.34 26.50
N SER A 316 -66.27 -2.43 27.25
CA SER A 316 -65.07 -3.16 27.68
C SER A 316 -64.28 -3.74 26.49
N ARG A 317 -64.95 -4.22 25.47
CA ARG A 317 -64.32 -4.71 24.22
C ARG A 317 -63.62 -3.57 23.48
N VAL A 318 -64.27 -2.41 23.32
CA VAL A 318 -63.71 -1.24 22.66
C VAL A 318 -62.49 -0.72 23.43
N GLU A 319 -62.59 -0.60 24.76
CA GLU A 319 -61.48 -0.15 25.62
C GLU A 319 -60.29 -1.10 25.56
N THR A 320 -60.49 -2.42 25.60
CA THR A 320 -59.45 -3.44 25.46
C THR A 320 -58.76 -3.30 24.12
N ARG A 321 -59.52 -3.11 23.05
CA ARG A 321 -58.96 -2.98 21.70
C ARG A 321 -58.15 -1.68 21.52
N LEU A 322 -58.68 -0.56 22.04
CA LEU A 322 -57.94 0.71 22.05
C LEU A 322 -56.66 0.65 22.89
N ALA A 323 -56.69 -0.04 24.05
CA ALA A 323 -55.47 -0.27 24.83
C ALA A 323 -54.41 -1.04 24.04
N ALA A 324 -54.81 -2.05 23.29
CA ALA A 324 -53.87 -2.79 22.41
C ALA A 324 -53.23 -1.89 21.35
N PHE A 325 -54.02 -0.98 20.74
CA PHE A 325 -53.47 0.03 19.81
C PHE A 325 -52.50 0.98 20.50
N HIS A 326 -52.84 1.50 21.69
CA HIS A 326 -51.96 2.40 22.44
C HIS A 326 -50.66 1.73 22.87
N ASP A 327 -50.71 0.51 23.35
CA ASP A 327 -49.51 -0.24 23.78
C ASP A 327 -48.56 -0.47 22.63
N LEU A 328 -49.09 -0.89 21.47
CA LEU A 328 -48.26 -1.16 20.29
C LEU A 328 -47.73 0.15 19.69
N ALA A 329 -48.56 1.22 19.63
CA ALA A 329 -48.15 2.55 19.19
C ALA A 329 -47.03 3.14 20.06
N ARG A 330 -47.14 3.00 21.39
CA ARG A 330 -46.10 3.42 22.34
C ARG A 330 -44.81 2.61 22.13
N LYS A 331 -44.91 1.30 21.97
CA LYS A 331 -43.76 0.42 21.73
C LYS A 331 -43.02 0.81 20.46
N HIS A 332 -43.73 1.09 19.37
CA HIS A 332 -43.14 1.45 18.08
C HIS A 332 -42.96 2.96 17.88
N ARG A 333 -43.33 3.80 18.90
CA ARG A 333 -43.17 5.27 18.90
C ARG A 333 -43.86 5.93 17.71
N VAL A 334 -45.05 5.46 17.38
CA VAL A 334 -45.91 6.03 16.34
C VAL A 334 -47.25 6.42 16.93
N ARG A 335 -48.08 7.14 16.17
CA ARG A 335 -49.48 7.38 16.54
C ARG A 335 -50.28 6.11 16.24
N PRO A 336 -51.36 5.83 17.01
CA PRO A 336 -52.18 4.65 16.79
C PRO A 336 -52.73 4.53 15.37
N GLU A 337 -53.09 5.65 14.74
CA GLU A 337 -53.64 5.72 13.39
C GLU A 337 -52.58 5.26 12.32
N ALA A 338 -51.30 5.37 12.65
CA ALA A 338 -50.20 5.03 11.74
C ALA A 338 -49.81 3.53 11.76
N LEU A 339 -50.36 2.74 12.69
CA LEU A 339 -50.00 1.31 12.82
C LEU A 339 -50.25 0.48 11.55
N PRO A 340 -51.38 0.65 10.83
CA PRO A 340 -51.60 -0.11 9.59
C PRO A 340 -50.55 0.23 8.52
N ALA A 341 -50.25 1.51 8.30
CA ALA A 341 -49.23 1.96 7.35
C ALA A 341 -47.83 1.45 7.72
N LEU A 342 -47.50 1.41 9.02
CA LEU A 342 -46.24 0.85 9.52
C LEU A 342 -46.17 -0.65 9.29
N ALA A 343 -47.27 -1.41 9.36
CA ALA A 343 -47.32 -2.82 9.06
C ALA A 343 -47.01 -3.08 7.58
N ASP A 344 -47.62 -2.30 6.66
CA ASP A 344 -47.40 -2.42 5.23
C ASP A 344 -45.96 -2.05 4.85
N GLU A 345 -45.41 -0.97 5.42
CA GLU A 345 -44.03 -0.56 5.19
C GLU A 345 -43.04 -1.63 5.67
N THR A 346 -43.29 -2.20 6.87
CA THR A 346 -42.44 -3.27 7.43
C THR A 346 -42.47 -4.53 6.57
N ALA A 347 -43.65 -4.93 6.05
CA ALA A 347 -43.79 -6.06 5.14
C ALA A 347 -43.06 -5.84 3.82
N ARG A 348 -43.17 -4.66 3.24
CA ARG A 348 -42.46 -4.30 1.99
C ARG A 348 -40.95 -4.36 2.20
N ARG A 349 -40.46 -3.74 3.28
CA ARG A 349 -39.01 -3.72 3.59
C ARG A 349 -38.44 -5.13 3.82
N LEU A 350 -39.20 -6.03 4.46
CA LEU A 350 -38.82 -7.42 4.63
C LEU A 350 -38.68 -8.14 3.27
N THR A 351 -39.58 -7.88 2.34
CA THR A 351 -39.52 -8.48 1.00
C THR A 351 -38.28 -8.01 0.23
N GLU A 352 -37.92 -6.74 0.34
CA GLU A 352 -36.71 -6.17 -0.29
C GLU A 352 -35.42 -6.82 0.24
N LEU A 353 -35.34 -7.12 1.54
CA LEU A 353 -34.14 -7.70 2.18
C LEU A 353 -33.90 -9.18 1.84
N VAL A 354 -34.88 -9.89 1.34
CA VAL A 354 -34.75 -11.34 0.99
C VAL A 354 -34.08 -11.56 -0.38
N ALA A 355 -34.02 -10.56 -1.26
CA ALA A 355 -33.69 -10.71 -2.67
C ALA A 355 -32.18 -10.83 -3.02
N ASP A 356 -31.21 -10.79 -2.09
CA ASP A 356 -29.78 -10.68 -2.43
C ASP A 356 -28.88 -11.58 -1.56
N SER A 357 -28.46 -12.77 -2.07
CA SER A 357 -27.43 -13.59 -1.44
C SER A 357 -26.63 -14.42 -2.44
N ASP A 358 -25.48 -13.87 -2.92
CA ASP A 358 -24.46 -14.63 -3.66
C ASP A 358 -23.12 -14.75 -2.86
N ALA A 359 -23.21 -15.00 -1.56
CA ALA A 359 -22.06 -15.15 -0.67
C ALA A 359 -21.11 -16.30 -1.11
N GLY A 360 -21.67 -17.39 -1.64
CA GLY A 360 -20.88 -18.53 -2.10
C GLY A 360 -20.00 -18.26 -3.32
N ALA A 361 -20.34 -17.29 -4.18
CA ALA A 361 -19.51 -16.91 -5.32
C ALA A 361 -18.26 -16.12 -4.87
N LEU A 362 -18.40 -15.27 -3.87
CA LEU A 362 -17.27 -14.49 -3.32
C LEU A 362 -16.28 -15.37 -2.55
N GLU A 363 -16.77 -16.38 -1.84
CA GLU A 363 -15.92 -17.35 -1.15
C GLU A 363 -15.10 -18.16 -2.17
N ARG A 364 -15.74 -18.70 -3.20
CA ARG A 364 -15.04 -19.40 -4.30
C ARG A 364 -14.02 -18.52 -4.99
N ALA A 365 -14.31 -17.22 -5.22
CA ALA A 365 -13.38 -16.29 -5.84
C ALA A 365 -12.15 -16.02 -4.94
N ALA A 366 -12.34 -15.89 -3.63
CA ALA A 366 -11.24 -15.74 -2.68
C ALA A 366 -10.36 -16.99 -2.60
N ASP A 367 -10.96 -18.18 -2.59
CA ASP A 367 -10.24 -19.47 -2.58
C ASP A 367 -9.46 -19.68 -3.89
N GLN A 368 -10.04 -19.36 -5.03
CA GLN A 368 -9.37 -19.44 -6.32
C GLN A 368 -8.19 -18.48 -6.42
N ALA A 369 -8.35 -17.24 -5.97
CA ALA A 369 -7.27 -16.28 -5.92
C ALA A 369 -6.13 -16.74 -4.99
N ARG A 370 -6.46 -17.34 -3.84
CA ARG A 370 -5.48 -17.94 -2.94
C ARG A 370 -4.73 -19.09 -3.60
N GLN A 371 -5.41 -20.02 -4.24
CA GLN A 371 -4.78 -21.15 -4.94
C GLN A 371 -3.81 -20.67 -6.03
N SER A 372 -4.20 -19.63 -6.78
CA SER A 372 -3.33 -19.02 -7.80
C SER A 372 -2.08 -18.40 -7.18
N PHE A 373 -2.22 -17.67 -6.08
CA PHE A 373 -1.07 -17.14 -5.33
C PHE A 373 -0.17 -18.27 -4.80
N ASP A 374 -0.74 -19.28 -4.16
CA ASP A 374 0.01 -20.40 -3.56
C ASP A 374 0.79 -21.21 -4.63
N ALA A 375 0.25 -21.34 -5.83
CA ALA A 375 0.94 -21.99 -6.95
C ALA A 375 2.16 -21.19 -7.41
N LEU A 376 1.98 -19.89 -7.68
CA LEU A 376 3.07 -18.99 -8.10
C LEU A 376 4.12 -18.82 -7.00
N ALA A 377 3.71 -18.72 -5.73
CA ALA A 377 4.63 -18.61 -4.60
C ALA A 377 5.49 -19.87 -4.44
N ARG A 378 4.95 -21.06 -4.66
CA ARG A 378 5.72 -22.32 -4.67
C ARG A 378 6.75 -22.35 -5.79
N GLU A 379 6.36 -21.99 -7.01
CA GLU A 379 7.29 -21.90 -8.13
C GLU A 379 8.44 -20.92 -7.84
N LEU A 380 8.12 -19.75 -7.27
CA LEU A 380 9.12 -18.76 -6.86
C LEU A 380 10.06 -19.31 -5.78
N SER A 381 9.53 -20.03 -4.78
CA SER A 381 10.32 -20.68 -3.74
C SER A 381 11.31 -21.68 -4.32
N ASP A 382 10.91 -22.48 -5.29
CA ASP A 382 11.78 -23.48 -5.89
C ASP A 382 12.89 -22.83 -6.73
N LYS A 383 12.58 -21.77 -7.48
CA LYS A 383 13.61 -20.96 -8.17
C LYS A 383 14.58 -20.32 -7.18
N ARG A 384 14.09 -19.74 -6.09
CA ARG A 384 14.92 -19.15 -5.02
C ARG A 384 15.83 -20.17 -4.35
N LYS A 385 15.35 -21.38 -4.06
CA LYS A 385 16.17 -22.47 -3.48
C LYS A 385 17.32 -22.86 -4.40
N ALA A 386 17.03 -23.05 -5.69
CA ALA A 386 18.06 -23.35 -6.68
C ALA A 386 19.08 -22.21 -6.81
N ALA A 387 18.63 -20.97 -6.89
CA ALA A 387 19.46 -19.78 -6.93
C ALA A 387 20.32 -19.64 -5.66
N ALA A 388 19.74 -19.84 -4.47
CA ALA A 388 20.43 -19.75 -3.18
C ALA A 388 21.60 -20.73 -3.09
N LEU A 389 21.40 -21.97 -3.50
CA LEU A 389 22.44 -22.99 -3.51
C LEU A 389 23.57 -22.62 -4.49
N SER A 390 23.24 -22.16 -5.68
CA SER A 390 24.21 -21.77 -6.70
C SER A 390 24.98 -20.52 -6.30
N LEU A 391 24.28 -19.47 -5.88
CA LEU A 391 24.89 -18.20 -5.45
C LEU A 391 25.79 -18.40 -4.22
N GLY A 392 25.34 -19.14 -3.21
CA GLY A 392 26.13 -19.43 -2.02
C GLY A 392 27.45 -20.14 -2.35
N LYS A 393 27.43 -21.13 -3.25
CA LYS A 393 28.66 -21.83 -3.72
C LYS A 393 29.60 -20.88 -4.47
N ARG A 394 29.09 -20.04 -5.37
CA ARG A 394 29.89 -19.10 -6.17
C ARG A 394 30.50 -18.01 -5.31
N VAL A 395 29.72 -17.41 -4.40
CA VAL A 395 30.23 -16.42 -3.43
C VAL A 395 31.29 -17.03 -2.51
N THR A 396 31.09 -18.26 -2.02
CA THR A 396 32.08 -18.98 -1.23
C THR A 396 33.40 -19.21 -2.00
N ALA A 397 33.32 -19.54 -3.29
CA ALA A 397 34.50 -19.67 -4.13
C ALA A 397 35.22 -18.33 -4.32
N MET A 398 34.47 -17.26 -4.56
CA MET A 398 34.98 -15.90 -4.72
C MET A 398 35.63 -15.37 -3.44
N MET A 399 35.07 -15.67 -2.25
CA MET A 399 35.68 -15.32 -0.96
C MET A 399 37.10 -15.88 -0.80
N LYS A 400 37.37 -17.10 -1.30
CA LYS A 400 38.73 -17.67 -1.25
C LYS A 400 39.72 -16.87 -2.05
N GLU A 401 39.32 -16.39 -3.22
CA GLU A 401 40.14 -15.55 -4.10
C GLU A 401 40.41 -14.16 -3.51
N LEU A 402 39.51 -13.66 -2.69
CA LEU A 402 39.61 -12.38 -1.99
C LEU A 402 40.27 -12.49 -0.60
N ALA A 403 41.16 -13.50 -0.42
CA ALA A 403 41.89 -13.76 0.81
C ALA A 403 41.01 -13.98 2.07
N MET A 404 39.83 -14.52 1.89
CA MET A 404 38.96 -15.04 2.96
C MET A 404 39.00 -16.57 2.95
N ALA A 405 40.20 -17.13 3.12
CA ALA A 405 40.40 -18.58 3.06
C ALA A 405 39.62 -19.29 4.18
N GLY A 406 38.73 -20.23 3.79
CA GLY A 406 37.87 -20.94 4.72
C GLY A 406 36.56 -20.18 5.06
N GLY A 407 36.35 -19.02 4.46
CA GLY A 407 35.06 -18.34 4.49
C GLY A 407 33.96 -19.14 3.80
N ARG A 408 32.72 -18.98 4.24
CA ARG A 408 31.54 -19.65 3.70
C ARG A 408 30.38 -18.67 3.62
N CYS A 409 29.63 -18.78 2.54
CA CYS A 409 28.37 -18.05 2.35
C CYS A 409 27.24 -19.04 2.10
N GLU A 410 26.15 -18.88 2.83
CA GLU A 410 24.93 -19.65 2.68
C GLU A 410 23.75 -18.68 2.64
N ILE A 411 22.79 -18.98 1.76
CA ILE A 411 21.56 -18.19 1.63
C ILE A 411 20.42 -19.06 2.16
N THR A 412 19.81 -18.63 3.24
CA THR A 412 18.71 -19.35 3.89
C THR A 412 17.38 -18.74 3.52
N LEU A 413 16.41 -19.61 3.24
CA LEU A 413 15.00 -19.26 3.03
C LEU A 413 14.22 -19.74 4.24
N THR A 414 13.55 -18.84 4.94
CA THR A 414 12.72 -19.16 6.12
C THR A 414 11.28 -18.87 5.79
N THR A 415 10.43 -19.90 5.91
CA THR A 415 8.99 -19.78 5.65
C THR A 415 8.34 -18.84 6.63
N LEU A 416 7.51 -17.94 6.12
CA LEU A 416 6.69 -17.01 6.90
C LEU A 416 5.46 -17.72 7.47
N ALA A 417 5.00 -17.31 8.64
CA ALA A 417 3.74 -17.76 9.21
C ALA A 417 2.54 -17.36 8.33
N GLU A 418 2.59 -16.13 7.80
CA GLU A 418 1.65 -15.62 6.81
C GLU A 418 2.41 -15.17 5.57
N PRO A 419 1.96 -15.57 4.36
CA PRO A 419 2.60 -15.13 3.13
C PRO A 419 2.45 -13.63 2.91
N ALA A 420 3.41 -13.05 2.19
CA ALA A 420 3.47 -11.62 1.88
C ALA A 420 3.43 -11.38 0.36
N SER A 421 3.36 -10.11 -0.04
CA SER A 421 3.39 -9.72 -1.45
C SER A 421 4.63 -10.19 -2.22
N PHE A 422 5.70 -10.52 -1.50
CA PHE A 422 6.95 -11.00 -2.07
C PHE A 422 7.12 -12.53 -2.02
N GLY A 423 6.09 -13.27 -1.59
CA GLY A 423 6.09 -14.73 -1.51
C GLY A 423 5.91 -15.29 -0.10
N ALA A 424 6.27 -16.57 0.06
CA ALA A 424 6.04 -17.33 1.28
C ALA A 424 7.25 -17.37 2.23
N GLU A 425 8.40 -16.73 1.87
CA GLU A 425 9.64 -16.85 2.62
C GLU A 425 10.37 -15.52 2.77
N THR A 426 11.18 -15.42 3.82
CA THR A 426 12.25 -14.43 3.94
C THR A 426 13.56 -15.00 3.43
N VAL A 427 14.41 -14.14 2.88
CA VAL A 427 15.75 -14.48 2.38
C VAL A 427 16.78 -13.84 3.31
N GLU A 428 17.72 -14.63 3.80
CA GLU A 428 18.81 -14.15 4.63
C GLU A 428 20.16 -14.70 4.13
N PHE A 429 21.13 -13.78 3.89
CA PHE A 429 22.50 -14.14 3.58
C PHE A 429 23.26 -14.34 4.88
N ARG A 430 23.76 -15.55 5.09
CA ARG A 430 24.52 -15.95 6.26
C ARG A 430 25.97 -16.24 5.88
N VAL A 431 26.89 -15.70 6.64
CA VAL A 431 28.30 -15.73 6.31
C VAL A 431 29.15 -16.11 7.52
N ALA A 432 30.20 -16.85 7.26
CA ALA A 432 31.34 -17.03 8.16
C ALA A 432 32.61 -16.57 7.39
N THR A 433 33.38 -15.65 7.96
CA THR A 433 34.62 -15.14 7.33
C THR A 433 35.82 -16.01 7.64
N HIS A 434 35.74 -16.86 8.70
CA HIS A 434 36.79 -17.81 9.12
C HIS A 434 36.23 -19.24 9.28
N PRO A 435 37.09 -20.27 9.15
CA PRO A 435 36.63 -21.67 9.20
C PRO A 435 35.95 -22.08 10.52
N LYS A 436 36.39 -21.49 11.65
CA LYS A 436 35.87 -21.79 12.98
C LYS A 436 34.66 -20.93 13.39
N GLN A 437 34.29 -19.94 12.59
CA GLN A 437 33.19 -19.05 12.88
C GLN A 437 31.87 -19.71 12.48
N PRO A 438 30.82 -19.67 13.31
CA PRO A 438 29.50 -20.10 12.92
C PRO A 438 28.92 -19.14 11.85
N LEU A 439 28.08 -19.67 10.96
CA LEU A 439 27.33 -18.85 10.01
C LEU A 439 26.41 -17.88 10.77
N GLY A 440 26.57 -16.59 10.53
CA GLY A 440 25.75 -15.52 11.08
C GLY A 440 25.17 -14.61 9.99
N PRO A 441 24.15 -13.80 10.33
CA PRO A 441 23.61 -12.81 9.40
C PRO A 441 24.69 -11.88 8.85
N LEU A 442 24.61 -11.57 7.57
CA LEU A 442 25.55 -10.66 6.89
C LEU A 442 25.69 -9.31 7.62
N ALA A 443 24.60 -8.78 8.15
CA ALA A 443 24.58 -7.53 8.92
C ALA A 443 25.43 -7.55 10.20
N ARG A 444 25.86 -8.73 10.67
CA ARG A 444 26.69 -8.91 11.89
C ARG A 444 28.17 -9.17 11.60
N VAL A 445 28.61 -9.02 10.35
CA VAL A 445 30.04 -9.11 10.01
C VAL A 445 30.78 -7.95 10.67
N ALA A 446 31.70 -8.27 11.57
CA ALA A 446 32.27 -7.31 12.52
C ALA A 446 33.35 -6.38 11.92
N SER A 447 33.97 -6.74 10.79
CA SER A 447 35.07 -5.98 10.18
C SER A 447 34.61 -5.28 8.89
N GLY A 448 34.81 -3.95 8.83
CA GLY A 448 34.49 -3.18 7.63
C GLY A 448 35.21 -3.69 6.37
N GLY A 449 36.49 -4.07 6.49
CA GLY A 449 37.26 -4.64 5.37
C GLY A 449 36.79 -6.03 4.94
N GLU A 450 36.29 -6.86 5.85
CA GLU A 450 35.67 -8.16 5.50
C GLU A 450 34.32 -7.97 4.83
N LEU A 451 33.52 -7.05 5.31
CA LEU A 451 32.23 -6.72 4.72
C LEU A 451 32.39 -6.16 3.30
N SER A 452 33.39 -5.28 3.08
CA SER A 452 33.69 -4.74 1.74
C SER A 452 34.14 -5.84 0.76
N ARG A 453 35.03 -6.73 1.18
CA ARG A 453 35.45 -7.86 0.33
C ARG A 453 34.30 -8.83 0.02
N LEU A 454 33.45 -9.07 1.00
CA LEU A 454 32.27 -9.93 0.81
C LEU A 454 31.26 -9.29 -0.12
N ALA A 455 30.98 -7.98 0.05
CA ALA A 455 30.13 -7.24 -0.86
C ALA A 455 30.66 -7.29 -2.29
N LEU A 456 31.96 -7.09 -2.47
CA LEU A 456 32.62 -7.24 -3.75
C LEU A 456 32.49 -8.66 -4.31
N ALA A 457 32.66 -9.70 -3.49
CA ALA A 457 32.45 -11.08 -3.91
C ALA A 457 31.03 -11.32 -4.45
N ILE A 458 30.03 -10.82 -3.75
CA ILE A 458 28.62 -10.91 -4.17
C ILE A 458 28.40 -10.14 -5.47
N GLN A 459 28.88 -8.90 -5.56
CA GLN A 459 28.74 -8.04 -6.74
C GLN A 459 29.37 -8.66 -7.99
N VAL A 460 30.60 -9.17 -7.87
CA VAL A 460 31.28 -9.83 -9.01
C VAL A 460 30.50 -11.06 -9.46
N VAL A 461 30.03 -11.90 -8.55
CA VAL A 461 29.24 -13.08 -8.88
C VAL A 461 27.91 -12.71 -9.54
N LEU A 462 27.25 -11.66 -9.08
CA LEU A 462 26.02 -11.14 -9.69
C LEU A 462 26.28 -10.54 -11.06
N ALA A 463 27.36 -9.76 -11.18
CA ALA A 463 27.77 -9.17 -12.45
C ALA A 463 28.08 -10.22 -13.52
N GLU A 464 28.56 -11.41 -13.17
CA GLU A 464 28.79 -12.50 -14.15
C GLU A 464 27.47 -13.04 -14.74
N VAL A 465 26.36 -12.98 -14.03
CA VAL A 465 25.07 -13.54 -14.45
C VAL A 465 24.13 -12.46 -15.00
N GLY A 466 24.24 -11.24 -14.50
CA GLY A 466 23.40 -10.10 -14.88
C GLY A 466 23.43 -9.86 -16.41
N ARG A 467 22.44 -9.17 -16.95
CA ARG A 467 22.29 -8.86 -18.38
C ARG A 467 22.65 -7.42 -18.74
N VAL A 468 22.91 -6.60 -17.73
CA VAL A 468 23.16 -5.17 -17.91
C VAL A 468 24.50 -4.96 -18.63
N PRO A 469 24.58 -4.15 -19.70
CA PRO A 469 25.76 -4.01 -20.52
C PRO A 469 26.91 -3.24 -19.86
N THR A 470 26.62 -2.27 -19.01
CA THR A 470 27.62 -1.42 -18.34
C THR A 470 27.59 -1.61 -16.83
N LEU A 471 28.74 -1.95 -16.26
CA LEU A 471 28.95 -2.14 -14.83
C LEU A 471 29.85 -1.03 -14.30
N ILE A 472 29.44 -0.37 -13.23
CA ILE A 472 30.21 0.69 -12.59
C ILE A 472 30.52 0.31 -11.16
N PHE A 473 31.79 0.27 -10.82
CA PHE A 473 32.29 -0.05 -9.49
C PHE A 473 32.93 1.17 -8.85
N ASP A 474 32.37 1.61 -7.74
CA ASP A 474 32.97 2.64 -6.89
C ASP A 474 33.50 2.04 -5.59
N GLU A 475 34.65 2.53 -5.14
CA GLU A 475 35.27 2.13 -3.88
C GLU A 475 35.49 0.60 -3.72
N VAL A 476 35.71 -0.13 -4.80
CA VAL A 476 35.98 -1.59 -4.76
C VAL A 476 37.24 -1.93 -3.97
N ASP A 477 38.08 -0.95 -3.73
CA ASP A 477 39.39 -1.02 -3.10
C ASP A 477 39.37 -0.68 -1.60
N VAL A 478 38.21 -0.38 -1.03
CA VAL A 478 38.07 -0.16 0.42
C VAL A 478 38.35 -1.46 1.18
N GLY A 479 39.38 -1.43 2.03
CA GLY A 479 39.76 -2.57 2.87
C GLY A 479 40.49 -3.71 2.15
N ILE A 480 40.96 -3.47 0.90
CA ILE A 480 41.82 -4.41 0.16
C ILE A 480 43.19 -3.79 -0.15
N GLY A 481 44.20 -4.63 -0.42
CA GLY A 481 45.55 -4.20 -0.78
C GLY A 481 46.41 -5.39 -1.22
N GLY A 482 47.64 -5.12 -1.64
CA GLY A 482 48.61 -6.14 -2.01
C GLY A 482 48.11 -7.13 -3.06
N ALA A 483 48.21 -8.43 -2.80
CA ALA A 483 47.82 -9.50 -3.74
C ALA A 483 46.31 -9.52 -4.02
N VAL A 484 45.46 -9.14 -3.05
CA VAL A 484 44.00 -9.09 -3.23
C VAL A 484 43.64 -8.05 -4.28
N ALA A 485 44.27 -6.88 -4.29
CA ALA A 485 44.03 -5.83 -5.27
C ALA A 485 44.36 -6.29 -6.71
N VAL A 486 45.44 -7.08 -6.89
CA VAL A 486 45.74 -7.68 -8.19
C VAL A 486 44.65 -8.63 -8.63
N THR A 487 44.16 -9.47 -7.72
CA THR A 487 43.07 -10.42 -8.01
C THR A 487 41.79 -9.67 -8.42
N VAL A 488 41.42 -8.63 -7.68
CA VAL A 488 40.26 -7.78 -8.01
C VAL A 488 40.42 -7.13 -9.40
N GLY A 489 41.56 -6.51 -9.67
CA GLY A 489 41.82 -5.91 -10.98
C GLY A 489 41.69 -6.92 -12.12
N ARG A 490 42.18 -8.16 -11.94
CA ARG A 490 42.03 -9.23 -12.92
C ARG A 490 40.56 -9.63 -13.10
N MET A 491 39.79 -9.76 -12.03
CA MET A 491 38.36 -10.10 -12.10
C MET A 491 37.57 -9.03 -12.86
N LEU A 492 37.79 -7.75 -12.54
CA LEU A 492 37.13 -6.64 -13.23
C LEU A 492 37.50 -6.63 -14.74
N ARG A 493 38.72 -6.95 -15.07
CA ARG A 493 39.15 -7.11 -16.47
C ARG A 493 38.44 -8.29 -17.15
N GLU A 494 38.28 -9.42 -16.46
CA GLU A 494 37.56 -10.58 -17.00
C GLU A 494 36.09 -10.26 -17.28
N LEU A 495 35.44 -9.50 -16.38
CA LEU A 495 34.12 -8.94 -16.65
C LEU A 495 34.14 -8.02 -17.87
N GLY A 496 35.21 -7.19 -18.01
CA GLY A 496 35.42 -6.27 -19.11
C GLY A 496 35.48 -6.95 -20.49
N LEU A 497 35.85 -8.25 -20.57
CA LEU A 497 35.79 -9.01 -21.80
C LEU A 497 34.38 -9.28 -22.35
N ARG A 498 33.38 -9.15 -21.49
CA ARG A 498 31.99 -9.47 -21.80
C ARG A 498 31.06 -8.29 -21.71
N ARG A 499 31.46 -7.23 -20.97
CA ARG A 499 30.69 -6.04 -20.67
C ARG A 499 31.62 -4.84 -20.58
N GLN A 500 31.04 -3.64 -20.62
CA GLN A 500 31.78 -2.46 -20.26
C GLN A 500 31.88 -2.35 -18.73
N VAL A 501 33.09 -2.22 -18.22
CA VAL A 501 33.35 -2.07 -16.78
C VAL A 501 34.05 -0.74 -16.52
N LEU A 502 33.43 0.11 -15.70
CA LEU A 502 34.04 1.35 -15.20
C LEU A 502 34.37 1.16 -13.72
N CYS A 503 35.57 1.52 -13.29
CA CYS A 503 35.97 1.39 -11.89
C CYS A 503 36.69 2.64 -11.40
N VAL A 504 36.24 3.21 -10.29
CA VAL A 504 36.96 4.24 -9.56
C VAL A 504 37.86 3.57 -8.52
N THR A 505 39.16 3.86 -8.56
CA THR A 505 40.12 3.22 -7.65
C THR A 505 41.26 4.18 -7.27
N HIS A 506 41.82 3.96 -6.08
CA HIS A 506 43.07 4.56 -5.63
C HIS A 506 44.23 3.54 -5.59
N LEU A 507 43.97 2.26 -5.95
CA LEU A 507 44.98 1.20 -5.93
C LEU A 507 45.67 1.03 -7.29
N PRO A 508 47.01 1.21 -7.35
CA PRO A 508 47.76 1.04 -8.61
C PRO A 508 47.67 -0.37 -9.16
N GLN A 509 47.51 -1.39 -8.30
CA GLN A 509 47.35 -2.78 -8.73
C GLN A 509 46.08 -3.01 -9.55
N VAL A 510 44.96 -2.40 -9.15
CA VAL A 510 43.69 -2.47 -9.88
C VAL A 510 43.82 -1.65 -11.16
N ALA A 511 44.37 -0.44 -11.09
CA ALA A 511 44.53 0.46 -12.23
C ALA A 511 45.46 -0.10 -13.31
N ALA A 512 46.47 -0.90 -12.95
CA ALA A 512 47.35 -1.56 -13.88
C ALA A 512 46.63 -2.60 -14.76
N CYS A 513 45.54 -3.21 -14.29
CA CYS A 513 44.79 -4.25 -15.00
C CYS A 513 43.84 -3.67 -16.08
N ALA A 514 43.52 -2.39 -16.03
CA ALA A 514 42.55 -1.80 -16.96
C ALA A 514 43.04 -1.72 -18.42
N ASP A 515 42.12 -1.80 -19.36
CA ASP A 515 42.38 -1.57 -20.78
C ASP A 515 42.52 -0.08 -21.06
N GLU A 516 41.65 0.76 -20.46
CA GLU A 516 41.67 2.20 -20.56
C GLU A 516 41.87 2.85 -19.18
N HIS A 517 42.62 3.97 -19.15
CA HIS A 517 42.93 4.68 -17.90
C HIS A 517 42.70 6.17 -18.06
N TYR A 518 41.83 6.72 -17.25
CA TYR A 518 41.56 8.14 -17.18
C TYR A 518 42.02 8.71 -15.84
N ARG A 519 42.59 9.90 -15.87
CA ARG A 519 43.00 10.62 -14.65
C ARG A 519 42.15 11.88 -14.48
N VAL A 520 41.58 12.02 -13.30
CA VAL A 520 40.90 13.23 -12.84
C VAL A 520 41.90 14.13 -12.12
N THR A 521 42.06 15.38 -12.59
CA THR A 521 42.94 16.38 -11.99
C THR A 521 42.16 17.63 -11.66
N LYS A 522 42.52 18.28 -10.56
CA LYS A 522 42.02 19.62 -10.23
C LYS A 522 42.87 20.69 -10.92
N ILE A 523 42.25 21.61 -11.63
CA ILE A 523 42.89 22.76 -12.23
C ILE A 523 42.30 24.03 -11.59
N GLY A 524 43.15 24.94 -11.18
CA GLY A 524 42.75 26.24 -10.59
C GLY A 524 43.20 26.42 -9.15
N LYS A 525 43.03 27.63 -8.62
CA LYS A 525 43.35 28.03 -7.25
C LYS A 525 42.15 28.76 -6.61
N GLY A 526 41.89 28.50 -5.36
CA GLY A 526 40.80 29.13 -4.61
C GLY A 526 39.42 28.67 -5.06
N ASP A 527 38.46 29.59 -5.18
CA ASP A 527 37.07 29.32 -5.54
C ASP A 527 36.84 28.91 -7.00
N ALA A 528 37.86 29.10 -7.86
CA ALA A 528 37.83 28.76 -9.28
C ALA A 528 38.48 27.37 -9.54
N VAL A 529 38.03 26.32 -8.81
CA VAL A 529 38.49 24.97 -9.05
C VAL A 529 37.63 24.33 -10.13
N ALA A 530 38.27 23.79 -11.17
CA ALA A 530 37.65 22.95 -12.19
C ALA A 530 38.29 21.53 -12.17
N SER A 531 37.50 20.52 -12.50
CA SER A 531 38.02 19.17 -12.70
C SER A 531 38.19 18.92 -14.19
N GLU A 532 39.34 18.39 -14.55
CA GLU A 532 39.67 17.92 -15.90
C GLU A 532 39.85 16.40 -15.87
N LEU A 533 39.36 15.73 -16.89
CA LEU A 533 39.55 14.30 -17.09
C LEU A 533 40.38 14.09 -18.36
N ALA A 534 41.50 13.38 -18.21
CA ALA A 534 42.40 13.09 -19.31
C ALA A 534 42.58 11.58 -19.50
N ARG A 535 42.41 11.08 -20.73
CA ARG A 535 42.77 9.73 -21.08
C ARG A 535 44.30 9.60 -21.14
N LEU A 536 44.85 8.62 -20.45
CA LEU A 536 46.28 8.44 -20.32
C LEU A 536 46.85 7.53 -21.44
N ALA A 537 47.79 8.05 -22.22
CA ALA A 537 48.61 7.26 -23.11
C ALA A 537 49.59 6.38 -22.32
N ALA A 538 50.21 5.38 -22.97
CA ALA A 538 51.03 4.36 -22.31
C ALA A 538 52.12 4.94 -21.38
N GLY A 539 52.82 6.01 -21.78
CA GLY A 539 53.85 6.66 -20.95
C GLY A 539 53.25 7.40 -19.75
N ALA A 540 52.13 8.11 -19.96
CA ALA A 540 51.43 8.84 -18.88
C ALA A 540 50.80 7.88 -17.88
N ARG A 541 50.40 6.67 -18.28
CA ARG A 541 49.94 5.60 -17.38
C ARG A 541 51.03 5.16 -16.41
N VAL A 542 52.27 5.00 -16.88
CA VAL A 542 53.40 4.67 -15.98
C VAL A 542 53.62 5.74 -14.95
N GLU A 543 53.58 7.02 -15.37
CA GLU A 543 53.74 8.15 -14.41
C GLU A 543 52.62 8.20 -13.39
N GLU A 544 51.38 8.01 -13.80
CA GLU A 544 50.23 8.03 -12.85
C GLU A 544 50.31 6.83 -11.87
N LEU A 545 50.59 5.63 -12.35
CA LEU A 545 50.82 4.48 -11.47
C LEU A 545 52.01 4.68 -10.51
N ALA A 546 53.10 5.30 -11.01
CA ALA A 546 54.22 5.66 -10.17
C ALA A 546 53.84 6.69 -9.08
N ARG A 547 53.00 7.69 -9.42
CA ARG A 547 52.43 8.65 -8.45
C ARG A 547 51.58 7.93 -7.40
N MET A 548 50.72 6.98 -7.81
CA MET A 548 49.91 6.18 -6.90
C MET A 548 50.74 5.27 -5.97
N LEU A 549 51.88 4.78 -6.41
CA LEU A 549 52.79 3.96 -5.64
C LEU A 549 53.70 4.74 -4.69
N GLY A 550 54.23 5.88 -5.16
CA GLY A 550 55.28 6.63 -4.49
C GLY A 550 54.83 7.87 -3.72
N GLY A 551 53.57 8.27 -3.82
CA GLY A 551 53.07 9.51 -3.19
C GLY A 551 53.70 10.78 -3.79
N HIS A 552 54.32 11.65 -2.98
CA HIS A 552 54.85 12.94 -3.40
C HIS A 552 56.17 12.86 -4.21
N GLU A 553 57.01 11.82 -3.99
CA GLU A 553 58.28 11.66 -4.69
C GLU A 553 58.28 10.47 -5.66
N ILE A 554 58.27 10.75 -6.93
CA ILE A 554 58.36 9.73 -7.95
C ILE A 554 59.81 9.45 -8.29
N THR A 555 60.36 8.34 -7.76
CA THR A 555 61.73 7.91 -8.02
C THR A 555 61.84 7.04 -9.27
N ALA A 556 63.03 6.85 -9.79
CA ALA A 556 63.32 5.91 -10.90
C ALA A 556 62.89 4.48 -10.54
N LYS A 557 63.02 4.06 -9.26
CA LYS A 557 62.56 2.75 -8.79
C LYS A 557 61.03 2.60 -8.84
N THR A 558 60.34 3.68 -8.47
CA THR A 558 58.87 3.70 -8.49
C THR A 558 58.33 3.61 -9.92
N ARG A 559 58.97 4.30 -10.89
CA ARG A 559 58.63 4.17 -12.31
C ARG A 559 58.91 2.77 -12.85
N ALA A 560 60.03 2.20 -12.49
CA ALA A 560 60.39 0.82 -12.89
C ALA A 560 59.34 -0.18 -12.39
N HIS A 561 58.94 -0.06 -11.11
CA HIS A 561 57.90 -0.91 -10.53
C HIS A 561 56.52 -0.70 -11.17
N ALA A 562 56.12 0.53 -11.49
CA ALA A 562 54.91 0.83 -12.23
C ALA A 562 54.93 0.20 -13.62
N GLY A 563 56.06 0.26 -14.31
CA GLY A 563 56.28 -0.41 -15.60
C GLY A 563 56.21 -1.94 -15.53
N GLU A 564 56.76 -2.53 -14.46
CA GLU A 564 56.68 -3.96 -14.19
C GLU A 564 55.21 -4.42 -13.97
N LEU A 565 54.46 -3.69 -13.17
CA LEU A 565 53.03 -3.96 -12.95
C LEU A 565 52.25 -4.00 -14.26
N LEU A 566 52.47 -3.03 -15.13
CA LEU A 566 51.79 -2.99 -16.45
C LEU A 566 52.26 -4.15 -17.34
N ALA A 567 53.56 -4.47 -17.37
CA ALA A 567 54.11 -5.55 -18.16
C ALA A 567 53.63 -6.93 -17.71
N GLN A 568 53.53 -7.14 -16.39
CA GLN A 568 53.02 -8.39 -15.81
C GLN A 568 51.58 -8.65 -16.26
N GLN A 569 50.72 -7.64 -16.22
CA GLN A 569 49.32 -7.78 -16.65
C GLN A 569 49.19 -8.09 -18.15
N ARG A 570 50.07 -7.56 -18.99
CA ARG A 570 50.11 -7.89 -20.42
C ARG A 570 50.55 -9.33 -20.67
N ARG A 571 51.50 -9.88 -19.89
CA ARG A 571 51.97 -11.27 -19.99
C ARG A 571 50.91 -12.28 -19.55
N ASP A 572 50.14 -11.97 -18.53
CA ASP A 572 49.06 -12.83 -18.03
C ASP A 572 47.93 -12.98 -19.07
N VAL A 573 47.68 -11.95 -19.86
CA VAL A 573 46.75 -11.99 -21.02
C VAL A 573 47.27 -12.89 -22.12
N ALA A 574 48.55 -12.79 -22.45
CA ALA A 574 49.18 -13.57 -23.56
C ALA A 574 49.30 -15.08 -23.24
N ARG A 575 49.25 -15.49 -21.97
CA ARG A 575 49.41 -16.88 -21.53
C ARG A 575 48.13 -17.70 -21.47
N ARG A 576 46.96 -17.10 -21.74
CA ARG A 576 45.67 -17.83 -21.70
C ARG A 576 45.47 -18.65 -22.98
N PRO A 577 45.19 -19.97 -22.89
CA PRO A 577 44.82 -20.77 -24.05
C PRO A 577 43.41 -20.38 -24.48
N GLY A 578 43.28 -19.60 -25.55
CA GLY A 578 41.98 -19.15 -26.09
C GLY A 578 42.02 -17.84 -26.87
N SER A 579 43.17 -17.15 -26.96
CA SER A 579 43.37 -15.93 -27.76
C SER A 579 43.97 -16.20 -29.14
N ARG A 580 43.48 -17.20 -29.85
CA ARG A 580 43.78 -17.39 -31.30
C ARG A 580 42.48 -17.48 -32.09
#